data_c173f8c5bb1a3dd22a90abfcacd58189
#
_entry.id   c173f8c5bb1a3dd22a90abfcacd58189
#
_cell.length_a   1.000
_cell.length_b   1.000
_cell.length_c   1.000
_cell.angle_alpha   90.00
_cell.angle_beta   90.00
_cell.angle_gamma   90.00
#
_symmetry.space_group_name_H-M   'P 1'
#
loop_
_entity.id
_entity.type
_entity.pdbx_description
1 polymer ?
#
loop_
_entity_poly.entity_id
_entity_poly.type
_entity_poly.pdbx_seq_one_letter_code
_entity_poly.pdbx_strand_id
1 'polypeptide(L)'
;MKNIISKGLLSVLIMSMVTACSTTSVDKEQIKKDIQAKETEFANVYNEGKLKEIGYYADDATTFYQNRAPLVGKAAIVEFLKSDLDSNTNKISFLTKEVFPSSDGNQVVEIGYFELMDSANIIINTGNYMTLFEKRNGSYVSVRDMSVSNVPLR
;
A
#
# COMPACT_ATOMS: atom_id res chain seq x y z
N MET A 1 85.33 -3.93 3.89
CA MET A 1 85.10 -5.13 4.71
C MET A 1 84.07 -4.80 5.76
N LYS A 2 82.99 -5.40 5.83
CA LYS A 2 81.78 -5.44 6.70
C LYS A 2 80.53 -4.94 6.01
N ASN A 3 79.77 -5.88 5.46
CA ASN A 3 78.42 -5.73 4.95
C ASN A 3 77.49 -5.55 6.15
N ILE A 4 76.67 -4.47 6.14
CA ILE A 4 75.55 -4.32 7.04
C ILE A 4 74.28 -4.50 6.21
N ILE A 5 73.64 -5.66 6.38
CA ILE A 5 72.36 -6.00 5.81
C ILE A 5 71.26 -5.27 6.64
N SER A 6 70.68 -4.24 6.05
CA SER A 6 69.51 -3.57 6.63
C SER A 6 68.25 -4.41 6.36
N LYS A 7 67.69 -5.00 7.42
CA LYS A 7 66.41 -5.71 7.39
C LYS A 7 65.29 -4.69 7.30
N GLY A 8 64.73 -4.50 6.14
CA GLY A 8 63.52 -3.74 5.94
C GLY A 8 62.30 -4.48 6.52
N LEU A 9 61.70 -3.92 7.54
CA LEU A 9 60.46 -4.42 8.13
C LEU A 9 59.27 -3.94 7.28
N LEU A 10 58.73 -4.87 6.48
CA LEU A 10 57.55 -4.60 5.65
C LEU A 10 56.29 -4.71 6.53
N SER A 11 55.82 -3.60 7.08
CA SER A 11 54.55 -3.52 7.81
C SER A 11 53.40 -3.57 6.80
N VAL A 12 52.75 -4.73 6.67
CA VAL A 12 51.50 -4.89 5.94
C VAL A 12 50.37 -4.35 6.81
N LEU A 13 49.91 -3.13 6.51
CA LEU A 13 48.72 -2.52 7.12
C LEU A 13 47.46 -3.14 6.49
N ILE A 14 46.89 -4.15 7.15
CA ILE A 14 45.59 -4.73 6.77
C ILE A 14 44.51 -3.73 7.15
N MET A 15 44.07 -2.94 6.21
CA MET A 15 42.94 -2.02 6.36
C MET A 15 41.66 -2.83 6.26
N SER A 16 41.13 -3.25 7.41
CA SER A 16 39.79 -3.90 7.51
C SER A 16 38.72 -2.91 7.11
N MET A 17 38.20 -3.02 5.88
CA MET A 17 36.98 -2.32 5.47
C MET A 17 35.81 -2.95 6.22
N VAL A 18 35.43 -2.35 7.32
CA VAL A 18 34.14 -2.62 7.97
C VAL A 18 33.07 -1.97 7.10
N THR A 19 32.49 -2.74 6.18
CA THR A 19 31.24 -2.35 5.51
C THR A 19 30.15 -2.32 6.57
N ALA A 20 29.91 -1.15 7.14
CA ALA A 20 28.74 -0.91 7.98
C ALA A 20 27.51 -1.07 7.07
N CYS A 21 26.84 -2.20 7.17
CA CYS A 21 25.50 -2.39 6.60
C CYS A 21 24.59 -1.46 7.40
N SER A 22 24.36 -0.23 6.91
CA SER A 22 23.33 0.63 7.47
C SER A 22 21.98 0.01 7.09
N THR A 23 21.38 -0.74 8.00
CA THR A 23 19.97 -1.08 7.91
C THR A 23 19.19 0.22 8.02
N THR A 24 18.79 0.77 6.89
CA THR A 24 17.86 1.90 6.86
C THR A 24 16.57 1.37 7.48
N SER A 25 16.25 1.80 8.71
CA SER A 25 15.00 1.43 9.35
C SER A 25 13.85 1.98 8.52
N VAL A 26 12.88 1.12 8.21
CA VAL A 26 11.68 1.51 7.48
C VAL A 26 10.89 2.54 8.31
N ASP A 27 10.63 3.71 7.75
CA ASP A 27 9.84 4.76 8.40
C ASP A 27 8.33 4.41 8.30
N LYS A 28 7.84 3.75 9.33
CA LYS A 28 6.45 3.31 9.43
C LYS A 28 5.45 4.48 9.38
N GLU A 29 5.78 5.62 9.98
CA GLU A 29 4.91 6.78 10.00
C GLU A 29 4.81 7.45 8.63
N GLN A 30 5.93 7.50 7.89
CA GLN A 30 5.91 7.99 6.52
C GLN A 30 5.11 7.04 5.62
N ILE A 31 5.32 5.73 5.74
CA ILE A 31 4.54 4.73 4.99
C ILE A 31 3.04 4.87 5.28
N LYS A 32 2.65 5.06 6.54
CA LYS A 32 1.24 5.26 6.89
C LYS A 32 0.63 6.48 6.19
N LYS A 33 1.37 7.59 6.09
CA LYS A 33 0.96 8.78 5.35
C LYS A 33 0.83 8.51 3.85
N ASP A 34 1.78 7.78 3.27
CA ASP A 34 1.78 7.44 1.84
C ASP A 34 0.57 6.55 1.51
N ILE A 35 0.25 5.57 2.36
CA ILE A 35 -0.92 4.69 2.21
C ILE A 35 -2.22 5.49 2.37
N GLN A 36 -2.35 6.33 3.41
CA GLN A 36 -3.53 7.19 3.56
C GLN A 36 -3.73 8.12 2.35
N ALA A 37 -2.64 8.60 1.74
CA ALA A 37 -2.73 9.40 0.52
C ALA A 37 -3.29 8.57 -0.66
N LYS A 38 -2.95 7.28 -0.77
CA LYS A 38 -3.51 6.37 -1.77
C LYS A 38 -4.99 6.12 -1.56
N GLU A 39 -5.42 5.93 -0.31
CA GLU A 39 -6.84 5.80 0.03
C GLU A 39 -7.62 7.07 -0.31
N THR A 40 -7.05 8.23 -0.04
CA THR A 40 -7.65 9.53 -0.37
C THR A 40 -7.74 9.73 -1.89
N GLU A 41 -6.69 9.37 -2.65
CA GLU A 41 -6.69 9.39 -4.12
C GLU A 41 -7.81 8.52 -4.68
N PHE A 42 -7.93 7.27 -4.18
CA PHE A 42 -8.98 6.36 -4.58
C PHE A 42 -10.38 6.94 -4.31
N ALA A 43 -10.63 7.42 -3.07
CA ALA A 43 -11.90 8.00 -2.70
C ALA A 43 -12.28 9.19 -3.61
N ASN A 44 -11.34 10.08 -3.92
CA ASN A 44 -11.56 11.22 -4.80
C ASN A 44 -11.94 10.77 -6.23
N VAL A 45 -11.15 9.85 -6.81
CA VAL A 45 -11.39 9.33 -8.17
C VAL A 45 -12.76 8.62 -8.24
N TYR A 46 -13.11 7.82 -7.23
CA TYR A 46 -14.41 7.15 -7.14
C TYR A 46 -15.55 8.18 -7.01
N ASN A 47 -15.48 9.09 -6.04
CA ASN A 47 -16.52 10.06 -5.75
C ASN A 47 -16.77 11.07 -6.89
N GLU A 48 -15.77 11.29 -7.77
CA GLU A 48 -15.86 12.11 -8.96
C GLU A 48 -16.27 11.32 -10.21
N GLY A 49 -16.44 10.00 -10.11
CA GLY A 49 -16.78 9.13 -11.23
C GLY A 49 -15.66 8.96 -12.28
N LYS A 50 -14.42 9.32 -11.94
CA LYS A 50 -13.26 9.29 -12.84
C LYS A 50 -12.52 7.95 -12.83
N LEU A 51 -13.23 6.83 -12.78
CA LEU A 51 -12.67 5.48 -12.58
C LEU A 51 -11.61 5.04 -13.60
N LYS A 52 -11.58 5.64 -14.80
CA LYS A 52 -10.53 5.38 -15.81
C LYS A 52 -9.14 5.85 -15.35
N GLU A 53 -9.09 6.80 -14.42
CA GLU A 53 -7.87 7.41 -13.89
C GLU A 53 -7.37 6.68 -12.64
N ILE A 54 -8.07 5.62 -12.19
CA ILE A 54 -7.77 4.94 -10.93
C ILE A 54 -6.37 4.29 -10.95
N GLY A 55 -5.44 4.90 -10.20
CA GLY A 55 -4.06 4.44 -10.03
C GLY A 55 -3.85 3.49 -8.84
N TYR A 56 -4.93 3.21 -8.10
CA TYR A 56 -4.89 2.47 -6.85
C TYR A 56 -4.58 0.98 -7.05
N TYR A 57 -5.16 0.32 -8.04
CA TYR A 57 -5.02 -1.11 -8.27
C TYR A 57 -3.88 -1.47 -9.21
N ALA A 58 -3.15 -2.53 -8.87
CA ALA A 58 -2.27 -3.23 -9.80
C ALA A 58 -3.10 -3.94 -10.89
N ASP A 59 -2.52 -4.21 -12.06
CA ASP A 59 -3.23 -4.89 -13.16
C ASP A 59 -3.65 -6.31 -12.77
N ASP A 60 -2.89 -6.97 -11.90
CA ASP A 60 -3.14 -8.32 -11.34
C ASP A 60 -3.81 -8.29 -9.95
N ALA A 61 -4.40 -7.16 -9.55
CA ALA A 61 -5.09 -7.03 -8.29
C ALA A 61 -6.27 -8.00 -8.16
N THR A 62 -6.58 -8.41 -6.94
CA THR A 62 -7.79 -9.17 -6.61
C THR A 62 -8.48 -8.53 -5.42
N THR A 63 -9.77 -8.24 -5.58
CA THR A 63 -10.61 -7.67 -4.51
C THR A 63 -11.63 -8.70 -4.03
N PHE A 64 -11.82 -8.78 -2.73
CA PHE A 64 -12.73 -9.71 -2.05
C PHE A 64 -13.81 -8.90 -1.34
N TYR A 65 -15.00 -8.89 -1.92
CA TYR A 65 -16.17 -8.30 -1.29
C TYR A 65 -17.01 -9.36 -0.59
N GLN A 66 -17.71 -8.95 0.44
CA GLN A 66 -18.61 -9.83 1.17
C GLN A 66 -19.69 -10.45 0.23
N ASN A 67 -19.96 -11.75 0.38
CA ASN A 67 -21.02 -12.50 -0.33
C ASN A 67 -20.89 -12.53 -1.86
N ARG A 68 -19.70 -12.43 -2.41
CA ARG A 68 -19.48 -12.59 -3.86
C ARG A 68 -18.16 -13.27 -4.18
N ALA A 69 -18.06 -13.78 -5.39
CA ALA A 69 -16.80 -14.29 -5.91
C ALA A 69 -15.77 -13.17 -6.02
N PRO A 70 -14.47 -13.45 -5.82
CA PRO A 70 -13.41 -12.47 -5.99
C PRO A 70 -13.43 -11.83 -7.38
N LEU A 71 -13.15 -10.54 -7.44
CA LEU A 71 -12.92 -9.81 -8.68
C LEU A 71 -11.43 -9.87 -9.01
N VAL A 72 -11.08 -10.50 -10.12
CA VAL A 72 -9.69 -10.73 -10.51
C VAL A 72 -9.30 -9.83 -11.67
N GLY A 73 -8.24 -9.05 -11.45
CA GLY A 73 -7.70 -8.07 -12.39
C GLY A 73 -8.36 -6.70 -12.29
N LYS A 74 -7.55 -5.65 -12.49
CA LYS A 74 -7.98 -4.24 -12.43
C LYS A 74 -9.20 -3.95 -13.30
N ALA A 75 -9.26 -4.53 -14.50
CA ALA A 75 -10.38 -4.29 -15.43
C ALA A 75 -11.73 -4.74 -14.83
N ALA A 76 -11.79 -5.95 -14.23
CA ALA A 76 -13.00 -6.46 -13.59
C ALA A 76 -13.39 -5.63 -12.36
N ILE A 77 -12.41 -5.16 -11.59
CA ILE A 77 -12.63 -4.29 -10.43
C ILE A 77 -13.23 -2.95 -10.88
N VAL A 78 -12.65 -2.32 -11.89
CA VAL A 78 -13.12 -1.01 -12.41
C VAL A 78 -14.52 -1.13 -13.01
N GLU A 79 -14.83 -2.21 -13.73
CA GLU A 79 -16.18 -2.48 -14.25
C GLU A 79 -17.22 -2.59 -13.12
N PHE A 80 -16.86 -3.30 -12.06
CA PHE A 80 -17.73 -3.39 -10.89
C PHE A 80 -17.96 -2.04 -10.21
N LEU A 81 -16.89 -1.26 -9.96
CA LEU A 81 -17.00 0.06 -9.36
C LEU A 81 -17.84 1.01 -10.22
N LYS A 82 -17.72 0.90 -11.54
CA LYS A 82 -18.58 1.65 -12.47
C LYS A 82 -20.06 1.26 -12.35
N SER A 83 -20.35 -0.04 -12.33
CA SER A 83 -21.72 -0.54 -12.13
C SER A 83 -22.31 -0.08 -10.81
N ASP A 84 -21.48 0.01 -9.75
CA ASP A 84 -21.91 0.51 -8.46
C ASP A 84 -22.27 2.00 -8.53
N LEU A 85 -21.43 2.85 -9.14
CA LEU A 85 -21.71 4.27 -9.35
C LEU A 85 -22.91 4.55 -10.27
N ASP A 86 -23.12 3.70 -11.28
CA ASP A 86 -24.28 3.81 -12.17
C ASP A 86 -25.61 3.49 -11.43
N SER A 87 -25.53 2.76 -10.31
CA SER A 87 -26.69 2.35 -9.50
C SER A 87 -26.99 3.24 -8.30
N ASN A 88 -26.05 4.09 -7.90
CA ASN A 88 -26.18 4.95 -6.72
C ASN A 88 -25.33 6.22 -6.84
N THR A 89 -25.56 7.19 -5.95
CA THR A 89 -24.82 8.45 -5.86
C THR A 89 -24.01 8.54 -4.56
N ASN A 90 -23.69 7.38 -3.98
CA ASN A 90 -23.00 7.33 -2.69
C ASN A 90 -21.55 7.80 -2.83
N LYS A 91 -21.05 8.37 -1.75
CA LYS A 91 -19.63 8.75 -1.60
C LYS A 91 -18.96 7.86 -0.59
N ILE A 92 -17.69 7.60 -0.80
CA ILE A 92 -16.86 6.80 0.12
C ILE A 92 -15.71 7.61 0.68
N SER A 93 -15.34 7.33 1.92
CA SER A 93 -14.12 7.81 2.55
C SER A 93 -13.41 6.68 3.27
N PHE A 94 -12.10 6.80 3.41
CA PHE A 94 -11.23 5.80 4.03
C PHE A 94 -10.34 6.44 5.10
N LEU A 95 -10.08 5.69 6.14
CA LEU A 95 -9.18 6.07 7.21
C LEU A 95 -8.22 4.91 7.51
N THR A 96 -6.95 5.08 7.19
CA THR A 96 -5.85 4.16 7.56
C THR A 96 -5.68 4.13 9.06
N LYS A 97 -5.94 3.01 9.70
CA LYS A 97 -5.74 2.82 11.15
C LYS A 97 -4.33 2.36 11.45
N GLU A 98 -3.91 1.28 10.82
CA GLU A 98 -2.62 0.63 11.05
C GLU A 98 -1.95 0.24 9.74
N VAL A 99 -0.63 0.23 9.74
CA VAL A 99 0.17 -0.34 8.65
C VAL A 99 1.25 -1.26 9.19
N PHE A 100 1.50 -2.34 8.47
CA PHE A 100 2.51 -3.37 8.78
C PHE A 100 3.42 -3.53 7.56
N PRO A 101 4.48 -2.70 7.45
CA PRO A 101 5.42 -2.80 6.34
C PRO A 101 6.34 -4.01 6.49
N SER A 102 6.77 -4.57 5.36
CA SER A 102 7.90 -5.50 5.29
C SER A 102 9.20 -4.81 5.72
N SER A 103 10.23 -5.59 6.02
CA SER A 103 11.53 -5.06 6.49
C SER A 103 12.22 -4.12 5.50
N ASP A 104 11.89 -4.22 4.21
CA ASP A 104 12.40 -3.38 3.13
C ASP A 104 11.40 -2.28 2.69
N GLY A 105 10.20 -2.25 3.28
CA GLY A 105 9.14 -1.30 2.94
C GLY A 105 8.49 -1.51 1.57
N ASN A 106 8.77 -2.62 0.88
CA ASN A 106 8.22 -2.87 -0.46
C ASN A 106 6.82 -3.49 -0.43
N GLN A 107 6.43 -4.11 0.68
CA GLN A 107 5.08 -4.58 0.91
C GLN A 107 4.52 -3.95 2.19
N VAL A 108 3.23 -3.66 2.18
CA VAL A 108 2.52 -3.09 3.33
C VAL A 108 1.15 -3.73 3.45
N VAL A 109 0.88 -4.32 4.61
CA VAL A 109 -0.50 -4.63 4.99
C VAL A 109 -1.08 -3.42 5.69
N GLU A 110 -2.19 -2.94 5.20
CA GLU A 110 -2.99 -1.89 5.82
C GLU A 110 -4.23 -2.48 6.47
N ILE A 111 -4.63 -1.91 7.61
CA ILE A 111 -5.94 -2.08 8.22
C ILE A 111 -6.58 -0.71 8.34
N GLY A 112 -7.78 -0.58 7.82
CA GLY A 112 -8.50 0.67 7.81
C GLY A 112 -9.99 0.55 8.07
N TYR A 113 -10.63 1.69 8.01
CA TYR A 113 -12.06 1.87 8.23
C TYR A 113 -12.63 2.71 7.09
N PHE A 114 -13.79 2.34 6.58
CA PHE A 114 -14.49 3.11 5.57
C PHE A 114 -15.85 3.61 6.05
N GLU A 115 -16.27 4.71 5.45
CA GLU A 115 -17.64 5.23 5.56
C GLU A 115 -18.22 5.41 4.16
N LEU A 116 -19.46 4.97 3.99
CA LEU A 116 -20.28 5.22 2.81
C LEU A 116 -21.37 6.21 3.18
N MET A 117 -21.48 7.28 2.41
CA MET A 117 -22.45 8.36 2.63
C MET A 117 -23.39 8.48 1.43
N ASP A 118 -24.63 8.84 1.69
CA ASP A 118 -25.60 9.19 0.64
C ASP A 118 -25.35 10.60 0.06
N SER A 119 -26.20 11.02 -0.89
CA SER A 119 -26.14 12.34 -1.51
C SER A 119 -26.37 13.50 -0.53
N ALA A 120 -26.98 13.25 0.63
CA ALA A 120 -27.16 14.22 1.71
C ALA A 120 -25.99 14.25 2.69
N ASN A 121 -24.91 13.48 2.44
CA ASN A 121 -23.76 13.25 3.31
C ASN A 121 -24.14 12.58 4.65
N ILE A 122 -25.21 11.79 4.66
CA ILE A 122 -25.58 10.96 5.81
C ILE A 122 -24.85 9.62 5.68
N ILE A 123 -24.16 9.18 6.74
CA ILE A 123 -23.49 7.88 6.77
C ILE A 123 -24.55 6.79 6.73
N ILE A 124 -24.54 5.97 5.67
CA ILE A 124 -25.48 4.87 5.44
C ILE A 124 -24.84 3.49 5.64
N ASN A 125 -23.52 3.41 5.62
CA ASN A 125 -22.78 2.19 5.88
C ASN A 125 -21.37 2.53 6.39
N THR A 126 -20.82 1.60 7.17
CA THR A 126 -19.43 1.66 7.64
C THR A 126 -18.85 0.25 7.62
N GLY A 127 -17.53 0.15 7.65
CA GLY A 127 -16.90 -1.15 7.75
C GLY A 127 -15.40 -1.07 7.93
N ASN A 128 -14.78 -2.23 7.93
CA ASN A 128 -13.34 -2.35 8.00
C ASN A 128 -12.82 -2.93 6.69
N TYR A 129 -11.58 -2.61 6.39
CA TYR A 129 -10.90 -3.20 5.24
C TYR A 129 -9.46 -3.56 5.58
N MET A 130 -8.91 -4.47 4.79
CA MET A 130 -7.51 -4.85 4.83
C MET A 130 -6.99 -4.87 3.39
N THR A 131 -5.88 -4.18 3.14
CA THR A 131 -5.26 -4.10 1.83
C THR A 131 -3.80 -4.51 1.91
N LEU A 132 -3.36 -5.37 1.01
CA LEU A 132 -1.95 -5.62 0.74
C LEU A 132 -1.51 -4.71 -0.42
N PHE A 133 -0.60 -3.81 -0.12
CA PHE A 133 0.10 -3.00 -1.10
C PHE A 133 1.45 -3.58 -1.46
N GLU A 134 1.84 -3.40 -2.71
CA GLU A 134 3.21 -3.59 -3.19
C GLU A 134 3.74 -2.29 -3.80
N LYS A 135 5.03 -2.03 -3.59
CA LYS A 135 5.70 -0.91 -4.23
C LYS A 135 6.14 -1.32 -5.64
N ARG A 136 5.43 -0.81 -6.66
CA ARG A 136 5.73 -1.06 -8.07
C ARG A 136 6.07 0.26 -8.75
N ASN A 137 7.21 0.32 -9.43
CA ASN A 137 7.71 1.55 -10.08
C ASN A 137 7.78 2.78 -9.14
N GLY A 138 8.15 2.53 -7.87
CA GLY A 138 8.29 3.59 -6.86
C GLY A 138 7.00 4.04 -6.18
N SER A 139 5.82 3.53 -6.56
CA SER A 139 4.52 3.84 -5.96
C SER A 139 3.85 2.61 -5.37
N TYR A 140 3.12 2.78 -4.28
CA TYR A 140 2.29 1.70 -3.74
C TYR A 140 1.04 1.50 -4.61
N VAL A 141 0.73 0.23 -4.89
CA VAL A 141 -0.49 -0.20 -5.57
C VAL A 141 -1.10 -1.37 -4.82
N SER A 142 -2.42 -1.40 -4.71
CA SER A 142 -3.16 -2.51 -4.10
C SER A 142 -3.07 -3.74 -4.97
N VAL A 143 -2.63 -4.86 -4.39
CA VAL A 143 -2.57 -6.17 -5.06
C VAL A 143 -3.62 -7.14 -4.51
N ARG A 144 -4.00 -6.99 -3.23
CA ARG A 144 -5.10 -7.73 -2.60
C ARG A 144 -5.84 -6.78 -1.68
N ASP A 145 -7.14 -6.82 -1.76
CA ASP A 145 -8.03 -5.94 -1.02
C ASP A 145 -9.25 -6.74 -0.55
N MET A 146 -9.65 -6.53 0.68
CA MET A 146 -10.87 -7.11 1.23
C MET A 146 -11.58 -6.13 2.17
N SER A 147 -12.91 -6.16 2.12
CA SER A 147 -13.72 -5.31 2.98
C SER A 147 -14.89 -6.08 3.60
N VAL A 148 -15.27 -5.66 4.79
CA VAL A 148 -16.40 -6.18 5.55
C VAL A 148 -17.26 -5.02 6.02
N SER A 149 -18.54 -5.07 5.66
CA SER A 149 -19.55 -4.10 6.10
C SER A 149 -20.00 -4.39 7.53
N ASN A 150 -20.28 -3.32 8.30
CA ASN A 150 -20.91 -3.41 9.63
C ASN A 150 -22.44 -3.53 9.53
N VAL A 151 -23.02 -3.37 8.32
CA VAL A 151 -24.46 -3.60 8.13
C VAL A 151 -24.72 -5.12 8.14
N PRO A 152 -25.68 -5.61 8.94
CA PRO A 152 -26.02 -7.02 9.00
C PRO A 152 -26.41 -7.56 7.63
N LEU A 153 -26.02 -8.80 7.35
CA LEU A 153 -26.52 -9.54 6.20
C LEU A 153 -28.03 -9.75 6.36
N ARG A 154 -28.80 -9.41 5.36
CA ARG A 154 -30.22 -9.70 5.27
C ARG A 154 -30.46 -10.94 4.43
#